data_929f3555a3f2761eacddfe5d4620d22e
#
_entry.id   929f3555a3f2761eacddfe5d4620d22e
#
_cell.length_a   1.000
_cell.length_b   1.000
_cell.length_c   1.000
_cell.angle_alpha   90.00
_cell.angle_beta   90.00
_cell.angle_gamma   90.00
#
_symmetry.space_group_name_H-M   'P 1'
#
loop_
_entity.id
_entity.type
_entity.pdbx_description
1 polymer ?
#
loop_
_entity_poly.entity_id
_entity_poly.type
_entity_poly.pdbx_seq_one_letter_code
_entity_poly.pdbx_strand_id
1 'polypeptide(L)'
;MTAFFRIVLACAVLLALAPCARAERPIPFKPGEKLVYSLRWGPIPAGEAVLEVLPMETILGTQRRHFRMHAKTNSFVDIFYKVRDQVDAYTDQAMTHSVLYRKKQREGSYKRDITVTFNQKALTARYENIINGLKEPIKISPGTFDPLSVFYSFRLMELSENAVINSPVTDGTKFVMGQARVVKKERITVPAGEFETFLVEPDLKHLGGVFKKSKNAKLKIWVTADRRRIPVKIKSKVAVGHFNAVLVQGIP
;
A
#
# COMPACT_ATOMS: atom_id res chain seq x y z
N MET A 1 -47.18 11.40 -45.31
CA MET A 1 -46.17 12.13 -44.48
C MET A 1 -46.04 11.64 -43.04
N THR A 2 -46.70 10.59 -42.60
CA THR A 2 -46.74 10.13 -41.20
C THR A 2 -45.85 8.91 -40.88
N ALA A 3 -45.38 8.16 -41.87
CA ALA A 3 -44.55 6.97 -41.66
C ALA A 3 -43.04 7.28 -41.54
N PHE A 4 -42.57 8.32 -42.26
CA PHE A 4 -41.15 8.73 -42.25
C PHE A 4 -40.70 9.37 -40.94
N PHE A 5 -41.61 10.04 -40.23
CA PHE A 5 -41.31 10.69 -38.95
C PHE A 5 -41.21 9.69 -37.78
N ARG A 6 -41.85 8.54 -37.85
CA ARG A 6 -41.80 7.49 -36.82
C ARG A 6 -40.51 6.68 -36.87
N ILE A 7 -39.88 6.53 -38.02
CA ILE A 7 -38.62 5.80 -38.17
C ILE A 7 -37.41 6.64 -37.68
N VAL A 8 -37.43 7.95 -37.91
CA VAL A 8 -36.37 8.86 -37.41
C VAL A 8 -36.40 8.99 -35.89
N LEU A 9 -37.59 8.95 -35.26
CA LEU A 9 -37.71 9.01 -33.79
C LEU A 9 -37.28 7.69 -33.12
N ALA A 10 -37.45 6.52 -33.76
CA ALA A 10 -37.01 5.24 -33.24
C ALA A 10 -35.49 5.07 -33.29
N CYS A 11 -34.82 5.63 -34.32
CA CYS A 11 -33.33 5.62 -34.38
C CYS A 11 -32.67 6.59 -33.39
N ALA A 12 -33.32 7.71 -33.02
CA ALA A 12 -32.79 8.66 -32.06
C ALA A 12 -32.84 8.13 -30.62
N VAL A 13 -33.77 7.24 -30.27
CA VAL A 13 -33.88 6.66 -28.93
C VAL A 13 -32.92 5.51 -28.71
N LEU A 14 -32.45 4.82 -29.75
CA LEU A 14 -31.47 3.72 -29.65
C LEU A 14 -30.03 4.21 -29.49
N LEU A 15 -29.70 5.48 -29.75
CA LEU A 15 -28.38 6.06 -29.55
C LEU A 15 -28.12 6.54 -28.12
N ALA A 16 -29.13 6.60 -27.24
CA ALA A 16 -29.01 7.15 -25.89
C ALA A 16 -28.65 6.11 -24.79
N LEU A 17 -28.51 4.84 -25.16
CA LEU A 17 -28.19 3.74 -24.23
C LEU A 17 -26.80 3.14 -24.47
N ALA A 18 -25.84 3.93 -24.97
CA ALA A 18 -24.47 3.51 -24.89
C ALA A 18 -24.08 3.44 -23.39
N PRO A 19 -23.78 2.25 -22.82
CA PRO A 19 -23.28 2.19 -21.47
C PRO A 19 -22.02 3.05 -21.46
N CYS A 20 -22.00 4.06 -20.59
CA CYS A 20 -20.80 4.84 -20.32
C CYS A 20 -19.79 3.84 -19.74
N ALA A 21 -19.02 3.22 -20.61
CA ALA A 21 -17.93 2.33 -20.22
C ALA A 21 -16.99 3.20 -19.40
N ARG A 22 -17.10 3.10 -18.08
CA ARG A 22 -16.14 3.72 -17.16
C ARG A 22 -14.80 3.13 -17.51
N ALA A 23 -13.98 3.88 -18.22
CA ALA A 23 -12.64 3.46 -18.59
C ALA A 23 -11.94 3.03 -17.31
N GLU A 24 -11.67 1.73 -17.17
CA GLU A 24 -10.87 1.22 -16.05
C GLU A 24 -9.52 1.95 -16.11
N ARG A 25 -9.21 2.68 -15.05
CA ARG A 25 -7.91 3.37 -14.97
C ARG A 25 -6.81 2.33 -15.01
N PRO A 26 -5.84 2.45 -15.91
CA PRO A 26 -4.77 1.48 -15.98
C PRO A 26 -4.00 1.44 -14.66
N ILE A 27 -3.79 0.26 -14.14
CA ILE A 27 -3.02 0.03 -12.93
C ILE A 27 -1.56 0.42 -13.20
N PRO A 28 -0.95 1.33 -12.40
CA PRO A 28 0.34 1.95 -12.73
C PRO A 28 1.56 1.07 -12.41
N PHE A 29 1.34 -0.19 -12.10
CA PHE A 29 2.39 -1.18 -11.83
C PHE A 29 2.04 -2.53 -12.47
N LYS A 30 3.06 -3.32 -12.75
CA LYS A 30 2.92 -4.64 -13.40
C LYS A 30 3.83 -5.67 -12.72
N PRO A 31 3.54 -6.97 -12.87
CA PRO A 31 4.46 -8.03 -12.45
C PRO A 31 5.88 -7.79 -12.97
N GLY A 32 6.86 -7.96 -12.08
CA GLY A 32 8.28 -7.67 -12.33
C GLY A 32 8.73 -6.28 -11.85
N GLU A 33 7.82 -5.39 -11.43
CA GLU A 33 8.24 -4.15 -10.77
C GLU A 33 8.96 -4.49 -9.46
N LYS A 34 10.16 -3.93 -9.29
CA LYS A 34 10.99 -4.10 -8.11
C LYS A 34 11.60 -2.77 -7.70
N LEU A 35 11.29 -2.30 -6.51
CA LEU A 35 11.77 -1.04 -5.94
C LEU A 35 12.69 -1.37 -4.76
N VAL A 36 13.95 -0.91 -4.85
CA VAL A 36 14.97 -1.16 -3.81
C VAL A 36 15.26 0.12 -3.05
N TYR A 37 15.19 0.05 -1.72
CA TYR A 37 15.38 1.18 -0.83
C TYR A 37 16.59 0.95 0.08
N SER A 38 17.48 1.94 0.17
CA SER A 38 18.47 2.03 1.23
C SER A 38 17.81 2.53 2.52
N LEU A 39 17.99 1.79 3.60
CA LEU A 39 17.50 2.14 4.93
C LEU A 39 18.62 2.80 5.75
N ARG A 40 18.30 3.89 6.44
CA ARG A 40 19.22 4.61 7.33
C ARG A 40 18.57 4.92 8.68
N TRP A 41 19.34 4.80 9.74
CA TRP A 41 18.99 5.27 11.08
C TRP A 41 19.84 6.50 11.39
N GLY A 42 19.25 7.69 11.31
CA GLY A 42 20.01 8.94 11.30
C GLY A 42 21.06 8.94 10.18
N PRO A 43 22.36 9.12 10.50
CA PRO A 43 23.45 9.05 9.52
C PRO A 43 23.89 7.62 9.19
N ILE A 44 23.50 6.62 9.99
CA ILE A 44 24.02 5.24 9.92
C ILE A 44 23.29 4.47 8.81
N PRO A 45 24.00 3.86 7.82
CA PRO A 45 23.41 2.89 6.93
C PRO A 45 22.91 1.68 7.72
N ALA A 46 21.62 1.37 7.63
CA ALA A 46 20.97 0.36 8.48
C ALA A 46 20.61 -0.93 7.74
N GLY A 47 20.38 -0.85 6.44
CA GLY A 47 19.95 -2.04 5.69
C GLY A 47 19.27 -1.69 4.37
N GLU A 48 18.40 -2.58 3.94
CA GLU A 48 17.68 -2.52 2.67
C GLU A 48 16.22 -2.94 2.86
N ALA A 49 15.32 -2.31 2.12
CA ALA A 49 13.97 -2.81 1.92
C ALA A 49 13.68 -2.95 0.42
N VAL A 50 12.93 -3.98 0.04
CA VAL A 50 12.55 -4.25 -1.34
C VAL A 50 11.05 -4.39 -1.41
N LEU A 51 10.41 -3.67 -2.34
CA LEU A 51 9.01 -3.84 -2.70
C LEU A 51 8.92 -4.44 -4.09
N GLU A 52 8.12 -5.48 -4.25
CA GLU A 52 7.97 -6.22 -5.51
C GLU A 52 6.50 -6.43 -5.86
N VAL A 53 6.19 -6.30 -7.14
CA VAL A 53 4.95 -6.79 -7.75
C VAL A 53 5.27 -8.12 -8.41
N LEU A 54 4.79 -9.19 -7.82
CA LEU A 54 5.01 -10.55 -8.30
C LEU A 54 3.97 -10.97 -9.35
N PRO A 55 4.19 -12.04 -10.11
CA PRO A 55 3.15 -12.64 -10.94
C PRO A 55 1.88 -12.91 -10.13
N MET A 56 0.73 -12.85 -10.78
CA MET A 56 -0.53 -13.21 -10.12
C MET A 56 -0.48 -14.65 -9.63
N GLU A 57 -1.11 -14.91 -8.50
CA GLU A 57 -1.16 -16.21 -7.85
C GLU A 57 -2.62 -16.64 -7.62
N THR A 58 -2.90 -17.93 -7.76
CA THR A 58 -4.24 -18.47 -7.47
C THR A 58 -4.40 -18.64 -5.97
N ILE A 59 -5.19 -17.79 -5.36
CA ILE A 59 -5.55 -17.84 -3.93
C ILE A 59 -7.05 -18.07 -3.81
N LEU A 60 -7.44 -19.12 -3.07
CA LEU A 60 -8.84 -19.52 -2.90
C LEU A 60 -9.57 -19.69 -4.26
N GLY A 61 -8.90 -20.33 -5.23
CA GLY A 61 -9.46 -20.63 -6.56
C GLY A 61 -9.57 -19.45 -7.51
N THR A 62 -9.03 -18.28 -7.17
CA THR A 62 -9.09 -17.09 -8.02
C THR A 62 -7.73 -16.44 -8.16
N GLN A 63 -7.43 -15.92 -9.36
CA GLN A 63 -6.21 -15.16 -9.61
C GLN A 63 -6.20 -13.87 -8.80
N ARG A 64 -5.11 -13.62 -8.06
CA ARG A 64 -4.92 -12.48 -7.18
C ARG A 64 -3.62 -11.74 -7.52
N ARG A 65 -3.59 -10.43 -7.37
CA ARG A 65 -2.35 -9.68 -7.41
C ARG A 65 -1.54 -10.00 -6.18
N HIS A 66 -0.23 -10.15 -6.36
CA HIS A 66 0.69 -10.50 -5.28
C HIS A 66 1.74 -9.40 -5.13
N PHE A 67 1.80 -8.83 -3.94
CA PHE A 67 2.81 -7.86 -3.53
C PHE A 67 3.69 -8.47 -2.46
N ARG A 68 4.98 -8.20 -2.54
CA ARG A 68 5.95 -8.65 -1.53
C ARG A 68 6.80 -7.49 -1.05
N MET A 69 7.06 -7.45 0.24
CA MET A 69 8.04 -6.59 0.87
C MET A 69 9.04 -7.46 1.64
N HIS A 70 10.33 -7.16 1.46
CA HIS A 70 11.40 -7.65 2.31
C HIS A 70 12.06 -6.47 3.01
N ALA A 71 12.46 -6.66 4.27
CA ALA A 71 13.33 -5.73 4.99
C ALA A 71 14.42 -6.50 5.71
N LYS A 72 15.67 -6.05 5.54
CA LYS A 72 16.83 -6.66 6.19
C LYS A 72 17.81 -5.60 6.65
N THR A 73 18.39 -5.80 7.81
CA THR A 73 19.54 -5.03 8.31
C THR A 73 20.82 -5.49 7.63
N ASN A 74 21.81 -4.57 7.54
CA ASN A 74 23.16 -4.88 7.06
C ASN A 74 23.99 -5.58 8.16
N SER A 75 25.18 -6.07 7.78
CA SER A 75 26.06 -6.84 8.67
C SER A 75 26.48 -6.04 9.93
N PHE A 76 26.64 -4.71 9.83
CA PHE A 76 26.99 -3.88 10.95
C PHE A 76 25.85 -3.80 11.99
N VAL A 77 24.63 -3.54 11.52
CA VAL A 77 23.45 -3.46 12.42
C VAL A 77 23.07 -4.85 12.94
N ASP A 78 23.29 -5.91 12.17
CA ASP A 78 23.04 -7.31 12.58
C ASP A 78 23.76 -7.70 13.88
N ILE A 79 24.91 -7.08 14.19
CA ILE A 79 25.65 -7.31 15.45
C ILE A 79 24.81 -6.95 16.66
N PHE A 80 23.97 -5.90 16.54
CA PHE A 80 23.17 -5.36 17.64
C PHE A 80 21.70 -5.79 17.55
N TYR A 81 21.14 -5.77 16.34
CA TYR A 81 19.72 -6.02 16.14
C TYR A 81 19.44 -6.51 14.70
N LYS A 82 19.40 -7.83 14.54
CA LYS A 82 19.17 -8.46 13.24
C LYS A 82 17.70 -8.42 12.85
N VAL A 83 17.37 -7.87 11.68
CA VAL A 83 16.02 -7.86 11.09
C VAL A 83 16.00 -8.65 9.78
N ARG A 84 15.01 -9.53 9.63
CA ARG A 84 14.71 -10.30 8.41
C ARG A 84 13.20 -10.44 8.31
N ASP A 85 12.55 -9.40 7.83
CA ASP A 85 11.09 -9.37 7.71
C ASP A 85 10.66 -9.63 6.27
N GLN A 86 9.57 -10.36 6.12
CA GLN A 86 8.87 -10.56 4.84
C GLN A 86 7.38 -10.34 5.02
N VAL A 87 6.78 -9.66 4.07
CA VAL A 87 5.33 -9.46 3.95
C VAL A 87 4.90 -9.88 2.57
N ASP A 88 3.87 -10.72 2.48
CA ASP A 88 3.16 -11.06 1.26
C ASP A 88 1.71 -10.59 1.39
N ALA A 89 1.23 -9.85 0.41
CA ALA A 89 -0.12 -9.29 0.38
C ALA A 89 -0.81 -9.62 -0.95
N TYR A 90 -2.09 -9.98 -0.86
CA TYR A 90 -2.87 -10.39 -2.01
C TYR A 90 -4.16 -9.60 -2.08
N THR A 91 -4.44 -9.03 -3.27
CA THR A 91 -5.67 -8.29 -3.53
C THR A 91 -6.48 -8.96 -4.64
N ASP A 92 -7.70 -8.52 -4.84
CA ASP A 92 -8.42 -8.78 -6.07
C ASP A 92 -7.70 -8.14 -7.29
N GLN A 93 -8.06 -8.57 -8.50
CA GLN A 93 -7.40 -8.10 -9.72
C GLN A 93 -7.60 -6.60 -9.96
N ALA A 94 -8.77 -6.06 -9.58
CA ALA A 94 -9.12 -4.65 -9.75
C ALA A 94 -8.56 -3.73 -8.66
N MET A 95 -7.83 -4.27 -7.67
CA MET A 95 -7.28 -3.50 -6.53
C MET A 95 -8.37 -2.79 -5.72
N THR A 96 -9.49 -3.47 -5.47
CA THR A 96 -10.58 -2.92 -4.67
C THR A 96 -10.50 -3.27 -3.20
N HIS A 97 -9.82 -4.37 -2.84
CA HIS A 97 -9.70 -4.85 -1.46
C HIS A 97 -8.60 -5.89 -1.29
N SER A 98 -8.15 -6.12 -0.07
CA SER A 98 -7.28 -7.24 0.29
C SER A 98 -8.06 -8.56 0.44
N VAL A 99 -7.38 -9.66 0.11
CA VAL A 99 -7.88 -11.04 0.22
C VAL A 99 -7.10 -11.81 1.28
N LEU A 100 -5.78 -11.67 1.27
CA LEU A 100 -4.87 -12.38 2.17
C LEU A 100 -3.65 -11.51 2.46
N TYR A 101 -3.19 -11.53 3.70
CA TYR A 101 -1.97 -10.86 4.14
C TYR A 101 -1.18 -11.82 5.02
N ARG A 102 0.10 -12.00 4.72
CA ARG A 102 1.02 -12.83 5.50
C ARG A 102 2.22 -12.00 5.90
N LYS A 103 2.63 -12.07 7.16
CA LYS A 103 3.81 -11.39 7.67
C LYS A 103 4.67 -12.36 8.46
N LYS A 104 5.91 -12.55 8.01
CA LYS A 104 6.97 -13.23 8.76
C LYS A 104 7.88 -12.17 9.33
N GLN A 105 7.86 -12.00 10.65
CA GLN A 105 8.64 -11.00 11.37
C GLN A 105 9.76 -11.68 12.15
N ARG A 106 10.98 -11.21 11.95
CA ARG A 106 12.20 -11.74 12.56
C ARG A 106 13.07 -10.55 12.96
N GLU A 107 12.89 -10.07 14.20
CA GLU A 107 13.53 -8.87 14.74
C GLU A 107 14.24 -9.20 16.05
N GLY A 108 15.56 -9.44 16.00
CA GLY A 108 16.32 -9.96 17.13
C GLY A 108 15.75 -11.29 17.63
N SER A 109 15.35 -11.33 18.90
CA SER A 109 14.67 -12.49 19.50
C SER A 109 13.17 -12.56 19.20
N TYR A 110 12.60 -11.47 18.69
CA TYR A 110 11.16 -11.38 18.40
C TYR A 110 10.84 -12.09 17.08
N LYS A 111 9.94 -13.09 17.14
CA LYS A 111 9.49 -13.87 15.98
C LYS A 111 7.98 -13.89 15.92
N ARG A 112 7.41 -13.59 14.76
CA ARG A 112 5.97 -13.71 14.47
C ARG A 112 5.73 -14.18 13.06
N ASP A 113 4.78 -15.10 12.92
CA ASP A 113 4.20 -15.52 11.65
C ASP A 113 2.70 -15.28 11.72
N ILE A 114 2.25 -14.29 10.97
CA ILE A 114 0.88 -13.77 11.00
C ILE A 114 0.24 -14.05 9.65
N THR A 115 -1.01 -14.50 9.68
CA THR A 115 -1.90 -14.57 8.51
C THR A 115 -3.17 -13.80 8.82
N VAL A 116 -3.63 -12.96 7.90
CA VAL A 116 -4.91 -12.27 7.96
C VAL A 116 -5.70 -12.62 6.71
N THR A 117 -6.85 -13.25 6.89
CA THR A 117 -7.78 -13.58 5.80
C THR A 117 -8.95 -12.61 5.81
N PHE A 118 -9.26 -12.03 4.65
CA PHE A 118 -10.35 -11.07 4.47
C PHE A 118 -11.56 -11.74 3.83
N ASN A 119 -12.72 -11.60 4.45
CA ASN A 119 -14.00 -12.01 3.89
C ASN A 119 -14.83 -10.77 3.57
N GLN A 120 -14.81 -10.33 2.31
CA GLN A 120 -15.53 -9.14 1.87
C GLN A 120 -17.05 -9.33 1.84
N LYS A 121 -17.54 -10.57 1.70
CA LYS A 121 -18.99 -10.85 1.75
C LYS A 121 -19.53 -10.75 3.19
N ALA A 122 -18.80 -11.29 4.16
CA ALA A 122 -19.15 -11.22 5.57
C ALA A 122 -18.67 -9.93 6.26
N LEU A 123 -17.88 -9.09 5.56
CA LEU A 123 -17.23 -7.89 6.08
C LEU A 123 -16.44 -8.17 7.36
N THR A 124 -15.58 -9.19 7.31
CA THR A 124 -14.74 -9.60 8.44
C THR A 124 -13.30 -9.82 8.01
N ALA A 125 -12.37 -9.60 8.95
CA ALA A 125 -10.97 -10.01 8.83
C ALA A 125 -10.61 -10.92 10.00
N ARG A 126 -9.95 -12.06 9.70
CA ARG A 126 -9.54 -13.07 10.68
C ARG A 126 -8.03 -13.07 10.79
N TYR A 127 -7.56 -12.84 12.01
CA TYR A 127 -6.13 -12.88 12.36
C TYR A 127 -5.75 -14.23 12.92
N GLU A 128 -4.67 -14.79 12.44
CA GLU A 128 -4.02 -15.99 12.93
C GLU A 128 -2.53 -15.73 13.14
N ASN A 129 -1.99 -16.24 14.24
CA ASN A 129 -0.56 -16.23 14.53
C ASN A 129 -0.15 -17.62 14.98
N ILE A 130 0.88 -18.19 14.39
CA ILE A 130 1.35 -19.55 14.70
C ILE A 130 1.66 -19.72 16.19
N ILE A 131 2.11 -18.68 16.88
CA ILE A 131 2.48 -18.75 18.31
C ILE A 131 1.25 -18.53 19.22
N ASN A 132 0.41 -17.53 18.89
CA ASN A 132 -0.68 -17.07 19.77
C ASN A 132 -2.06 -17.58 19.35
N GLY A 133 -2.11 -18.38 18.29
CA GLY A 133 -3.34 -18.98 17.78
C GLY A 133 -4.24 -18.01 17.01
N LEU A 134 -5.48 -18.44 16.83
CA LEU A 134 -6.53 -17.77 16.10
C LEU A 134 -7.23 -16.75 17.02
N LYS A 135 -7.54 -15.56 16.50
CA LYS A 135 -8.39 -14.58 17.16
C LYS A 135 -9.79 -14.55 16.54
N GLU A 136 -10.76 -14.10 17.32
CA GLU A 136 -12.09 -13.82 16.82
C GLU A 136 -12.01 -12.83 15.64
N PRO A 137 -12.79 -13.07 14.57
CA PRO A 137 -12.82 -12.16 13.43
C PRO A 137 -13.30 -10.76 13.84
N ILE A 138 -12.64 -9.74 13.32
CA ILE A 138 -13.06 -8.35 13.52
C ILE A 138 -13.94 -7.90 12.35
N LYS A 139 -14.87 -6.98 12.61
CA LYS A 139 -15.65 -6.31 11.56
C LYS A 139 -14.78 -5.35 10.78
N ILE A 140 -14.99 -5.31 9.47
CA ILE A 140 -14.33 -4.39 8.54
C ILE A 140 -15.37 -3.71 7.64
N SER A 141 -14.98 -2.66 6.91
CA SER A 141 -15.84 -2.06 5.88
C SER A 141 -15.53 -2.61 4.49
N PRO A 142 -16.42 -2.43 3.51
CA PRO A 142 -16.12 -2.71 2.11
C PRO A 142 -14.85 -1.99 1.66
N GLY A 143 -14.05 -2.64 0.82
CA GLY A 143 -12.82 -2.05 0.29
C GLY A 143 -11.66 -1.99 1.27
N THR A 144 -11.70 -2.74 2.38
CA THR A 144 -10.62 -2.74 3.37
C THR A 144 -9.36 -3.40 2.82
N PHE A 145 -8.22 -2.72 3.03
CA PHE A 145 -6.89 -3.20 2.68
C PHE A 145 -6.08 -3.63 3.91
N ASP A 146 -5.08 -4.47 3.67
CA ASP A 146 -3.95 -4.69 4.57
C ASP A 146 -2.92 -3.55 4.48
N PRO A 147 -1.93 -3.48 5.41
CA PRO A 147 -0.94 -2.41 5.44
C PRO A 147 -0.02 -2.32 4.21
N LEU A 148 0.23 -3.41 3.48
CA LEU A 148 1.05 -3.37 2.26
C LEU A 148 0.19 -3.03 1.05
N SER A 149 -0.98 -3.64 0.93
CA SER A 149 -1.89 -3.39 -0.20
C SER A 149 -2.43 -1.97 -0.22
N VAL A 150 -2.68 -1.32 0.94
CA VAL A 150 -3.11 0.09 0.98
C VAL A 150 -2.05 1.01 0.38
N PHE A 151 -0.76 0.68 0.54
CA PHE A 151 0.34 1.43 -0.06
C PHE A 151 0.32 1.35 -1.60
N TYR A 152 -0.01 0.19 -2.16
CA TYR A 152 -0.20 0.03 -3.61
C TYR A 152 -1.53 0.64 -4.09
N SER A 153 -2.61 0.53 -3.32
CA SER A 153 -3.91 1.14 -3.68
C SER A 153 -3.82 2.67 -3.74
N PHE A 154 -3.01 3.29 -2.90
CA PHE A 154 -2.72 4.71 -2.94
C PHE A 154 -2.15 5.17 -4.29
N ARG A 155 -1.37 4.32 -4.98
CA ARG A 155 -0.79 4.62 -6.29
C ARG A 155 -1.83 4.73 -7.41
N LEU A 156 -3.05 4.25 -7.19
CA LEU A 156 -4.19 4.37 -8.12
C LEU A 156 -4.94 5.71 -7.99
N MET A 157 -4.65 6.47 -6.93
CA MET A 157 -5.40 7.69 -6.61
C MET A 157 -4.86 8.88 -7.40
N GLU A 158 -5.76 9.81 -7.75
CA GLU A 158 -5.34 11.12 -8.23
C GLU A 158 -4.95 11.98 -7.04
N LEU A 159 -3.77 12.58 -7.13
CA LEU A 159 -3.23 13.42 -6.07
C LEU A 159 -3.25 14.88 -6.51
N SER A 160 -3.69 15.74 -5.62
CA SER A 160 -3.57 17.19 -5.72
C SER A 160 -3.12 17.76 -4.38
N GLU A 161 -2.51 18.93 -4.38
CA GLU A 161 -2.12 19.59 -3.14
C GLU A 161 -3.32 19.82 -2.23
N ASN A 162 -3.11 19.68 -0.94
CA ASN A 162 -4.12 19.77 0.12
C ASN A 162 -5.21 18.69 0.11
N ALA A 163 -5.18 17.74 -0.82
CA ALA A 163 -6.13 16.62 -0.81
C ALA A 163 -5.98 15.79 0.46
N VAL A 164 -7.11 15.32 0.97
CA VAL A 164 -7.20 14.37 2.07
C VAL A 164 -7.70 13.04 1.53
N ILE A 165 -6.95 11.99 1.77
CA ILE A 165 -7.21 10.64 1.28
C ILE A 165 -7.57 9.76 2.46
N ASN A 166 -8.68 9.05 2.36
CA ASN A 166 -9.12 8.09 3.37
C ASN A 166 -9.11 6.69 2.78
N SER A 167 -8.66 5.71 3.55
CA SER A 167 -8.67 4.29 3.17
C SER A 167 -8.97 3.42 4.37
N PRO A 168 -9.88 2.45 4.25
CA PRO A 168 -10.13 1.48 5.30
C PRO A 168 -8.99 0.47 5.35
N VAL A 169 -8.37 0.30 6.53
CA VAL A 169 -7.18 -0.53 6.72
C VAL A 169 -7.30 -1.39 7.96
N THR A 170 -6.79 -2.63 7.88
CA THR A 170 -6.62 -3.49 9.06
C THR A 170 -5.38 -4.36 8.95
N ASP A 171 -4.72 -4.59 10.08
CA ASP A 171 -3.70 -5.60 10.28
C ASP A 171 -4.27 -6.92 10.87
N GLY A 172 -5.60 -7.03 10.89
CA GLY A 172 -6.36 -8.16 11.46
C GLY A 172 -6.58 -8.04 12.96
N THR A 173 -5.98 -7.07 13.66
CA THR A 173 -6.18 -6.87 15.11
C THR A 173 -7.12 -5.72 15.43
N LYS A 174 -7.18 -4.72 14.58
CA LYS A 174 -8.08 -3.56 14.66
C LYS A 174 -8.38 -3.03 13.27
N PHE A 175 -9.58 -2.53 13.09
CA PHE A 175 -10.00 -1.79 11.90
C PHE A 175 -9.81 -0.29 12.14
N VAL A 176 -9.31 0.44 11.14
CA VAL A 176 -9.16 1.89 11.18
C VAL A 176 -9.51 2.50 9.81
N MET A 177 -10.08 3.70 9.82
CA MET A 177 -10.12 4.54 8.65
C MET A 177 -8.80 5.34 8.63
N GLY A 178 -7.83 4.85 7.86
CA GLY A 178 -6.56 5.53 7.65
C GLY A 178 -6.76 6.82 6.87
N GLN A 179 -6.07 7.88 7.27
CA GLN A 179 -6.11 9.18 6.59
C GLN A 179 -4.69 9.61 6.22
N ALA A 180 -4.54 10.22 5.04
CA ALA A 180 -3.30 10.85 4.62
C ALA A 180 -3.60 12.19 3.95
N ARG A 181 -2.76 13.21 4.20
CA ARG A 181 -2.84 14.52 3.56
C ARG A 181 -1.73 14.65 2.52
N VAL A 182 -2.08 15.11 1.33
CA VAL A 182 -1.15 15.59 0.32
C VAL A 182 -0.79 17.03 0.67
N VAL A 183 0.43 17.27 1.16
CA VAL A 183 0.81 18.57 1.72
C VAL A 183 1.17 19.56 0.63
N LYS A 184 2.06 19.15 -0.29
CA LYS A 184 2.58 19.99 -1.36
C LYS A 184 3.23 19.17 -2.46
N LYS A 185 3.44 19.79 -3.61
CA LYS A 185 4.32 19.30 -4.67
C LYS A 185 5.71 19.90 -4.50
N GLU A 186 6.75 19.09 -4.62
CA GLU A 186 8.15 19.54 -4.57
C GLU A 186 9.08 18.60 -5.32
N ARG A 187 10.19 19.13 -5.78
CA ARG A 187 11.24 18.37 -6.42
C ARG A 187 12.23 17.86 -5.39
N ILE A 188 12.58 16.58 -5.46
CA ILE A 188 13.58 15.98 -4.58
C ILE A 188 14.57 15.13 -5.37
N THR A 189 15.79 15.02 -4.85
CA THR A 189 16.83 14.14 -5.37
C THR A 189 17.04 12.97 -4.41
N VAL A 190 17.10 11.76 -4.95
CA VAL A 190 17.44 10.51 -4.26
C VAL A 190 18.47 9.76 -5.11
N PRO A 191 19.16 8.71 -4.64
CA PRO A 191 20.14 7.99 -5.45
C PRO A 191 19.62 7.46 -6.78
N ALA A 192 18.32 7.13 -6.86
CA ALA A 192 17.65 6.66 -8.08
C ALA A 192 17.38 7.79 -9.11
N GLY A 193 17.60 9.07 -8.77
CA GLY A 193 17.40 10.21 -9.65
C GLY A 193 16.70 11.41 -9.01
N GLU A 194 16.31 12.36 -9.84
CA GLU A 194 15.56 13.55 -9.45
C GLU A 194 14.09 13.42 -9.89
N PHE A 195 13.16 13.79 -9.01
CA PHE A 195 11.74 13.57 -9.21
C PHE A 195 10.89 14.76 -8.74
N GLU A 196 9.93 15.14 -9.57
CA GLU A 196 8.76 15.90 -9.10
C GLU A 196 7.91 14.97 -8.24
N THR A 197 7.60 15.36 -7.02
CA THR A 197 6.91 14.51 -6.04
C THR A 197 5.78 15.25 -5.33
N PHE A 198 4.82 14.49 -4.84
CA PHE A 198 3.91 14.93 -3.79
C PHE A 198 4.43 14.47 -2.43
N LEU A 199 4.50 15.40 -1.48
CA LEU A 199 4.72 15.08 -0.08
C LEU A 199 3.38 14.68 0.54
N VAL A 200 3.33 13.46 1.09
CA VAL A 200 2.16 12.87 1.74
C VAL A 200 2.46 12.63 3.21
N GLU A 201 1.59 13.08 4.09
CA GLU A 201 1.68 12.89 5.54
C GLU A 201 0.49 12.04 6.03
N PRO A 202 0.70 10.75 6.37
CA PRO A 202 -0.31 9.93 7.02
C PRO A 202 -0.62 10.41 8.45
N ASP A 203 -1.91 10.31 8.86
CA ASP A 203 -2.28 10.46 10.27
C ASP A 203 -1.83 9.22 11.06
N LEU A 204 -1.03 9.46 12.09
CA LEU A 204 -0.40 8.41 12.90
C LEU A 204 -1.24 7.95 14.10
N LYS A 205 -2.39 8.56 14.37
CA LYS A 205 -3.21 8.29 15.57
C LYS A 205 -3.53 6.81 15.77
N HIS A 206 -3.66 6.08 14.68
CA HIS A 206 -4.05 4.67 14.69
C HIS A 206 -2.91 3.70 14.38
N LEU A 207 -1.69 4.20 14.11
CA LEU A 207 -0.54 3.36 13.87
C LEU A 207 -0.02 2.73 15.17
N GLY A 208 0.35 1.45 15.09
CA GLY A 208 0.90 0.69 16.21
C GLY A 208 2.42 0.80 16.34
N GLY A 209 3.00 -0.09 17.19
CA GLY A 209 4.45 -0.23 17.32
C GLY A 209 5.13 1.02 17.86
N VAL A 210 6.25 1.40 17.23
CA VAL A 210 7.08 2.55 17.64
C VAL A 210 6.35 3.90 17.54
N PHE A 211 5.36 4.01 16.64
CA PHE A 211 4.57 5.23 16.49
C PHE A 211 3.66 5.48 17.71
N LYS A 212 3.02 4.43 18.25
CA LYS A 212 2.17 4.54 19.44
C LYS A 212 2.94 5.04 20.67
N LYS A 213 4.22 4.69 20.78
CA LYS A 213 5.11 5.07 21.89
C LYS A 213 5.76 6.44 21.73
N SER A 214 5.52 7.14 20.61
CA SER A 214 6.22 8.37 20.25
C SER A 214 5.26 9.55 20.20
N LYS A 215 5.24 10.40 21.24
CA LYS A 215 4.36 11.58 21.36
C LYS A 215 4.48 12.56 20.17
N ASN A 216 5.66 12.66 19.55
CA ASN A 216 5.97 13.55 18.43
C ASN A 216 6.33 12.76 17.17
N ALA A 217 5.70 11.60 16.96
CA ALA A 217 5.92 10.81 15.75
C ALA A 217 5.52 11.61 14.49
N LYS A 218 6.32 11.46 13.44
CA LYS A 218 6.02 12.01 12.11
C LYS A 218 6.38 10.99 11.06
N LEU A 219 5.55 10.89 10.03
CA LEU A 219 5.81 10.08 8.85
C LEU A 219 5.58 10.94 7.61
N LYS A 220 6.57 10.99 6.74
CA LYS A 220 6.55 11.73 5.49
C LYS A 220 6.89 10.78 4.35
N ILE A 221 6.08 10.80 3.30
CA ILE A 221 6.26 9.94 2.14
C ILE A 221 6.27 10.84 0.90
N TRP A 222 7.32 10.77 0.11
CA TRP A 222 7.41 11.42 -1.19
C TRP A 222 7.09 10.41 -2.27
N VAL A 223 6.06 10.66 -3.05
CA VAL A 223 5.65 9.83 -4.19
C VAL A 223 5.80 10.64 -5.47
N THR A 224 6.21 10.02 -6.57
CA THR A 224 6.35 10.73 -7.86
C THR A 224 5.04 11.39 -8.27
N ALA A 225 5.12 12.58 -8.88
CA ALA A 225 3.94 13.32 -9.32
C ALA A 225 3.34 12.77 -10.62
N ASP A 226 4.05 11.88 -11.31
CA ASP A 226 3.56 11.17 -12.50
C ASP A 226 2.51 10.10 -12.12
N ARG A 227 1.93 9.44 -13.14
CA ARG A 227 0.89 8.42 -12.95
C ARG A 227 1.36 7.19 -12.15
N ARG A 228 2.66 6.93 -12.07
CA ARG A 228 3.21 5.75 -11.38
C ARG A 228 3.11 5.86 -9.87
N ARG A 229 3.10 7.10 -9.30
CA ARG A 229 3.02 7.37 -7.85
C ARG A 229 4.03 6.52 -7.06
N ILE A 230 5.26 6.39 -7.60
CA ILE A 230 6.32 5.59 -6.97
C ILE A 230 6.78 6.32 -5.70
N PRO A 231 6.78 5.66 -4.54
CA PRO A 231 7.36 6.25 -3.33
C PRO A 231 8.88 6.25 -3.47
N VAL A 232 9.48 7.43 -3.54
CA VAL A 232 10.93 7.59 -3.73
C VAL A 232 11.67 7.88 -2.42
N LYS A 233 10.94 8.36 -1.40
CA LYS A 233 11.53 8.62 -0.08
C LYS A 233 10.47 8.48 1.01
N ILE A 234 10.85 7.84 2.11
CA ILE A 234 10.05 7.75 3.33
C ILE A 234 10.93 8.23 4.48
N LYS A 235 10.43 9.16 5.27
CA LYS A 235 11.11 9.66 6.47
C LYS A 235 10.20 9.54 7.66
N SER A 236 10.64 8.84 8.71
CA SER A 236 9.91 8.74 9.97
C SER A 236 10.75 9.32 11.11
N LYS A 237 10.06 10.00 12.03
CA LYS A 237 10.59 10.42 13.32
C LYS A 237 9.81 9.69 14.40
N VAL A 238 10.52 8.99 15.26
CA VAL A 238 9.97 8.26 16.41
C VAL A 238 10.84 8.48 17.64
N ALA A 239 10.43 7.99 18.82
CA ALA A 239 11.16 8.20 20.08
C ALA A 239 12.63 7.74 20.01
N VAL A 240 12.91 6.67 19.27
CA VAL A 240 14.26 6.08 19.13
C VAL A 240 15.08 6.68 17.98
N GLY A 241 14.64 7.78 17.36
CA GLY A 241 15.39 8.49 16.32
C GLY A 241 14.66 8.69 15.01
N HIS A 242 15.44 8.97 13.96
CA HIS A 242 14.94 9.21 12.61
C HIS A 242 15.32 8.05 11.71
N PHE A 243 14.33 7.53 10.96
CA PHE A 243 14.54 6.50 9.94
C PHE A 243 14.24 7.08 8.57
N ASN A 244 15.08 6.77 7.60
CA ASN A 244 14.87 7.14 6.20
C ASN A 244 14.96 5.88 5.35
N ALA A 245 14.03 5.74 4.42
CA ALA A 245 14.13 4.84 3.27
C ALA A 245 14.19 5.70 2.01
N VAL A 246 15.22 5.53 1.20
CA VAL A 246 15.38 6.26 -0.08
C VAL A 246 15.53 5.27 -1.23
N LEU A 247 14.83 5.52 -2.33
CA LEU A 247 14.89 4.67 -3.51
C LEU A 247 16.29 4.75 -4.12
N VAL A 248 16.91 3.58 -4.34
CA VAL A 248 18.25 3.44 -4.93
C VAL A 248 18.20 2.77 -6.29
N GLN A 249 17.18 1.95 -6.56
CA GLN A 249 17.03 1.21 -7.82
C GLN A 249 15.56 0.85 -8.07
N GLY A 250 15.18 0.70 -9.34
CA GLY A 250 13.93 0.04 -9.73
C GLY A 250 12.85 0.98 -10.22
N ILE A 251 13.22 2.03 -10.96
CA ILE A 251 12.25 2.79 -11.76
C ILE A 251 12.17 2.12 -13.12
N PRO A 252 11.03 1.49 -13.46
CA PRO A 252 10.80 0.91 -14.79
C PRO A 252 10.62 1.99 -15.85
#